data_b98edcdc67037560bb9d3c2432af64b4
#
_entry.id   b98edcdc67037560bb9d3c2432af64b4
#
_cell.length_a   1.000
_cell.length_b   1.000
_cell.length_c   1.000
_cell.angle_alpha   90.00
_cell.angle_beta   90.00
_cell.angle_gamma   90.00
#
_symmetry.space_group_name_H-M   'P 1'
#
loop_
_entity.id
_entity.type
_entity.pdbx_description
1 polymer ?
#
loop_
_entity_poly.entity_id
_entity_poly.type
_entity_poly.pdbx_seq_one_letter_code
_entity_poly.pdbx_strand_id
1 'polypeptide(L)'
;MKKRLFLMSSVLALASCIFMSCEEQQAPDLQVKYETKVLQPQSIVYNMSFPATTSGTTEIKVYPQVDGTIMAKNVTTGTKVEKGQTIFIIDPTEFQLNVQAAEANLAVANARMETTKLQYESNQELYKKNIISEYVLKTSLNEFNSAKATVLQAEAQLNIARTNLGYCTITAPLTGYIDAKGFEKGDMATRTQYLCTISDNSTIDAEFSLTETQLLETVKEYGLRVTNKGLAGPQGKFIGDIVPHMKLKLKDGSYYNHDGIVTKIGAIVNTQTGTVPCTAEFPNPDGVLRSGMVATLIIPYNIDNMLCVPQTAAVRLQDQLMFYRVKADGTVEGVICEALPSNDGKDYYIIQGLNAGDEVVTNGVRKLSNGVKVR
;
A
#
# COMPACT_ATOMS: atom_id res chain seq x y z
N MET A 1 55.00 45.19 -82.32
CA MET A 1 55.80 44.11 -81.73
C MET A 1 56.30 44.42 -80.27
N LYS A 2 55.78 45.38 -79.54
CA LYS A 2 56.27 45.72 -78.15
C LYS A 2 55.36 45.38 -76.99
N LYS A 3 54.19 44.76 -77.24
CA LYS A 3 53.21 44.42 -76.17
C LYS A 3 53.19 42.95 -75.76
N ARG A 4 53.93 42.05 -76.40
CA ARG A 4 53.99 40.62 -76.03
C ARG A 4 55.18 40.23 -75.15
N LEU A 5 56.15 41.10 -74.96
CA LEU A 5 57.35 40.82 -74.15
C LEU A 5 57.17 41.17 -72.67
N PHE A 6 56.16 42.01 -72.35
CA PHE A 6 55.92 42.43 -70.97
C PHE A 6 55.03 41.45 -70.18
N LEU A 7 54.26 40.57 -70.83
CA LEU A 7 53.39 39.60 -70.20
C LEU A 7 54.14 38.30 -69.80
N MET A 8 55.28 37.96 -70.42
CA MET A 8 56.05 36.80 -70.06
C MET A 8 56.97 37.02 -68.87
N SER A 9 57.39 38.23 -68.56
CA SER A 9 58.19 38.58 -67.36
C SER A 9 57.40 38.63 -66.11
N SER A 10 56.07 38.89 -66.14
CA SER A 10 55.23 38.89 -64.93
C SER A 10 54.75 37.53 -64.50
N VAL A 11 54.69 36.55 -65.40
CA VAL A 11 54.31 35.14 -65.05
C VAL A 11 55.44 34.38 -64.41
N LEU A 12 56.73 34.70 -64.72
CA LEU A 12 57.91 34.05 -64.13
C LEU A 12 58.20 34.59 -62.76
N ALA A 13 57.79 35.79 -62.39
CA ALA A 13 57.96 36.32 -61.03
C ALA A 13 56.87 35.83 -60.02
N LEU A 14 55.71 35.39 -60.52
CA LEU A 14 54.65 34.79 -59.70
C LEU A 14 54.88 33.28 -59.36
N ALA A 15 55.68 32.58 -60.16
CA ALA A 15 55.96 31.18 -59.98
C ALA A 15 57.05 30.90 -58.93
N SER A 16 57.87 31.92 -58.57
CA SER A 16 58.94 31.72 -57.54
C SER A 16 58.49 32.04 -56.11
N CYS A 17 57.25 32.50 -55.88
CA CYS A 17 56.74 32.76 -54.52
C CYS A 17 55.90 31.61 -53.93
N ILE A 18 55.72 30.49 -54.64
CA ILE A 18 54.85 29.37 -54.20
C ILE A 18 55.67 28.24 -53.48
N PHE A 19 57.01 28.35 -53.40
CA PHE A 19 57.85 27.30 -52.78
C PHE A 19 58.51 27.71 -51.47
N MET A 20 57.92 28.67 -50.75
CA MET A 20 58.45 28.96 -49.39
C MET A 20 57.26 29.02 -48.43
N SER A 21 57.33 28.07 -47.52
CA SER A 21 56.61 27.90 -46.25
C SER A 21 55.49 26.90 -46.28
N CYS A 22 55.89 25.62 -46.31
CA CYS A 22 55.24 24.63 -45.50
C CYS A 22 56.09 24.46 -44.23
N GLU A 23 55.98 25.44 -43.35
CA GLU A 23 56.33 25.24 -41.93
C GLU A 23 55.15 24.49 -41.36
N GLU A 24 55.35 23.24 -41.01
CA GLU A 24 54.43 22.38 -40.33
C GLU A 24 54.14 23.04 -38.96
N GLN A 25 53.09 23.90 -38.92
CA GLN A 25 52.55 24.40 -37.67
C GLN A 25 52.09 23.18 -36.90
N GLN A 26 52.95 22.64 -36.03
CA GLN A 26 52.53 21.79 -34.95
C GLN A 26 51.35 22.52 -34.24
N ALA A 27 50.13 21.98 -34.43
CA ALA A 27 48.99 22.40 -33.65
C ALA A 27 49.42 22.41 -32.17
N PRO A 28 49.09 23.44 -31.40
CA PRO A 28 49.41 23.43 -29.99
C PRO A 28 48.80 22.15 -29.40
N ASP A 29 49.67 21.32 -28.85
CA ASP A 29 49.27 20.16 -28.01
C ASP A 29 48.52 20.75 -26.81
N LEU A 30 47.19 21.00 -27.02
CA LEU A 30 46.27 21.29 -25.96
C LEU A 30 46.25 20.02 -25.09
N GLN A 31 47.21 19.91 -24.17
CA GLN A 31 47.20 18.89 -23.13
C GLN A 31 45.85 19.05 -22.40
N VAL A 32 44.88 18.29 -22.86
CA VAL A 32 43.60 18.18 -22.17
C VAL A 32 43.93 17.54 -20.83
N LYS A 33 43.98 18.34 -19.80
CA LYS A 33 44.21 17.85 -18.42
C LYS A 33 42.98 17.04 -18.01
N TYR A 34 43.11 15.75 -18.08
CA TYR A 34 42.04 14.83 -17.64
C TYR A 34 42.03 14.78 -16.12
N GLU A 35 40.83 14.93 -15.55
CA GLU A 35 40.64 14.72 -14.13
C GLU A 35 40.46 13.23 -13.86
N THR A 36 41.18 12.71 -12.87
CA THR A 36 41.10 11.32 -12.47
C THR A 36 40.75 11.19 -11.01
N LYS A 37 40.14 10.09 -10.63
CA LYS A 37 39.75 9.76 -9.26
C LYS A 37 40.11 8.32 -8.96
N VAL A 38 40.81 8.12 -7.84
CA VAL A 38 41.04 6.78 -7.31
C VAL A 38 39.79 6.30 -6.60
N LEU A 39 39.32 5.12 -6.95
CA LEU A 39 38.12 4.52 -6.38
C LEU A 39 38.41 3.95 -5.01
N GLN A 40 37.66 4.41 -4.04
CA GLN A 40 37.69 3.89 -2.68
C GLN A 40 36.32 3.33 -2.32
N PRO A 41 36.25 2.18 -1.64
CA PRO A 41 35.01 1.64 -1.12
C PRO A 41 34.39 2.60 -0.11
N GLN A 42 33.09 2.81 -0.22
CA GLN A 42 32.33 3.65 0.74
C GLN A 42 30.99 2.99 1.02
N SER A 43 30.43 3.25 2.22
CA SER A 43 29.08 2.84 2.55
C SER A 43 28.10 3.82 1.94
N ILE A 44 27.08 3.31 1.29
CA ILE A 44 26.02 4.10 0.64
C ILE A 44 24.64 3.67 1.11
N VAL A 45 23.67 4.57 0.98
CA VAL A 45 22.25 4.24 1.13
C VAL A 45 21.62 4.21 -0.25
N TYR A 46 21.23 3.03 -0.69
CA TYR A 46 20.50 2.84 -1.94
C TYR A 46 19.00 2.78 -1.67
N ASN A 47 18.21 3.65 -2.28
CA ASN A 47 16.78 3.71 -2.10
C ASN A 47 16.06 2.93 -3.18
N MET A 48 15.46 1.82 -2.83
CA MET A 48 14.54 1.11 -3.71
C MET A 48 13.15 1.75 -3.63
N SER A 49 12.54 2.02 -4.78
CA SER A 49 11.26 2.70 -4.88
C SER A 49 10.19 1.77 -5.45
N PHE A 50 9.07 1.67 -4.75
CA PHE A 50 7.92 0.84 -5.13
C PHE A 50 6.66 1.69 -5.23
N PRO A 51 5.88 1.57 -6.30
CA PRO A 51 4.55 2.18 -6.33
C PRO A 51 3.69 1.53 -5.25
N ALA A 52 2.98 2.34 -4.49
CA ALA A 52 2.12 1.89 -3.41
C ALA A 52 0.76 2.59 -3.46
N THR A 53 -0.27 1.88 -3.03
CA THR A 53 -1.61 2.43 -2.83
C THR A 53 -1.93 2.37 -1.34
N THR A 54 -2.44 3.46 -0.80
CA THR A 54 -2.80 3.52 0.61
C THR A 54 -4.23 3.06 0.84
N SER A 55 -4.47 2.33 1.92
CA SER A 55 -5.79 1.97 2.42
C SER A 55 -5.85 2.19 3.93
N GLY A 56 -7.03 2.51 4.46
CA GLY A 56 -7.24 2.50 5.91
C GLY A 56 -7.06 1.08 6.44
N THR A 57 -6.52 0.94 7.64
CA THR A 57 -6.27 -0.37 8.25
C THR A 57 -7.54 -1.20 8.37
N THR A 58 -8.67 -0.56 8.58
CA THR A 58 -9.99 -1.21 8.61
C THR A 58 -11.01 -0.38 7.86
N GLU A 59 -11.61 -0.97 6.83
CA GLU A 59 -12.72 -0.38 6.09
C GLU A 59 -13.95 -1.26 6.19
N ILE A 60 -15.06 -0.69 6.64
CA ILE A 60 -16.34 -1.41 6.76
C ILE A 60 -17.41 -0.72 5.92
N LYS A 61 -18.04 -1.49 5.03
CA LYS A 61 -19.24 -1.07 4.31
C LYS A 61 -20.45 -1.35 5.19
N VAL A 62 -21.22 -0.30 5.49
CA VAL A 62 -22.39 -0.39 6.34
C VAL A 62 -23.62 -0.64 5.49
N TYR A 63 -24.25 -1.80 5.70
CA TYR A 63 -25.48 -2.21 5.05
C TYR A 63 -26.66 -2.10 6.03
N PRO A 64 -27.86 -1.65 5.57
CA PRO A 64 -29.05 -1.72 6.39
C PRO A 64 -29.44 -3.19 6.62
N GLN A 65 -29.97 -3.50 7.79
CA GLN A 65 -30.46 -4.85 8.15
C GLN A 65 -31.94 -5.02 7.84
N VAL A 66 -32.65 -3.91 7.58
CA VAL A 66 -34.05 -3.85 7.18
C VAL A 66 -34.20 -2.93 5.98
N ASP A 67 -35.19 -3.18 5.14
CA ASP A 67 -35.55 -2.32 4.02
C ASP A 67 -36.52 -1.24 4.50
N GLY A 68 -36.42 -0.01 3.96
CA GLY A 68 -37.32 1.08 4.31
C GLY A 68 -36.78 2.44 3.88
N THR A 69 -37.61 3.46 4.05
CA THR A 69 -37.27 4.85 3.69
C THR A 69 -36.34 5.48 4.72
N ILE A 70 -35.29 6.19 4.30
CA ILE A 70 -34.42 6.96 5.19
C ILE A 70 -35.19 8.19 5.73
N MET A 71 -35.40 8.22 7.03
CA MET A 71 -36.07 9.31 7.73
C MET A 71 -35.10 10.43 8.12
N ALA A 72 -33.86 10.04 8.49
CA ALA A 72 -32.81 10.99 8.88
C ALA A 72 -31.45 10.49 8.50
N LYS A 73 -30.54 11.42 8.12
CA LYS A 73 -29.11 11.24 7.89
C LYS A 73 -28.37 12.19 8.81
N ASN A 74 -27.63 11.67 9.77
CA ASN A 74 -26.98 12.44 10.84
C ASN A 74 -25.49 12.69 10.59
N VAL A 75 -25.00 12.36 9.38
CA VAL A 75 -23.58 12.42 9.04
C VAL A 75 -23.37 13.01 7.66
N THR A 76 -22.20 13.61 7.48
CA THR A 76 -21.73 14.15 6.20
C THR A 76 -20.46 13.43 5.80
N THR A 77 -20.26 13.20 4.51
CA THR A 77 -19.01 12.61 3.97
C THR A 77 -17.79 13.39 4.45
N GLY A 78 -16.78 12.66 4.90
CA GLY A 78 -15.52 13.21 5.40
C GLY A 78 -15.53 13.57 6.90
N THR A 79 -16.66 13.42 7.62
CA THR A 79 -16.69 13.63 9.07
C THR A 79 -16.21 12.40 9.82
N LYS A 80 -15.64 12.63 11.01
CA LYS A 80 -15.27 11.56 11.92
C LYS A 80 -16.50 11.13 12.71
N VAL A 81 -16.73 9.84 12.81
CA VAL A 81 -17.82 9.23 13.61
C VAL A 81 -17.23 8.33 14.69
N GLU A 82 -17.92 8.21 15.80
CA GLU A 82 -17.54 7.32 16.90
C GLU A 82 -18.33 6.00 16.82
N LYS A 83 -17.73 4.93 17.30
CA LYS A 83 -18.41 3.63 17.41
C LYS A 83 -19.70 3.76 18.23
N GLY A 84 -20.83 3.30 17.66
CA GLY A 84 -22.16 3.40 18.27
C GLY A 84 -22.91 4.70 17.92
N GLN A 85 -22.28 5.68 17.30
CA GLN A 85 -22.94 6.90 16.84
C GLN A 85 -23.99 6.58 15.77
N THR A 86 -25.20 7.15 15.88
CA THR A 86 -26.28 6.99 14.89
C THR A 86 -25.95 7.73 13.60
N ILE A 87 -25.92 6.99 12.49
CA ILE A 87 -25.59 7.48 11.14
C ILE A 87 -26.85 7.75 10.34
N PHE A 88 -27.71 6.74 10.21
CA PHE A 88 -28.98 6.81 9.50
C PHE A 88 -30.12 6.31 10.39
N ILE A 89 -31.32 6.82 10.13
CA ILE A 89 -32.56 6.33 10.72
C ILE A 89 -33.50 5.97 9.59
N ILE A 90 -33.91 4.71 9.53
CA ILE A 90 -34.95 4.18 8.64
C ILE A 90 -36.31 4.42 9.36
N ASP A 91 -37.36 4.65 8.59
CA ASP A 91 -38.71 4.86 9.15
C ASP A 91 -39.15 3.68 10.05
N PRO A 92 -39.29 3.87 11.36
CA PRO A 92 -39.59 2.80 12.29
C PRO A 92 -41.06 2.48 12.40
N THR A 93 -41.99 3.24 11.73
CA THR A 93 -43.41 3.19 11.96
C THR A 93 -44.00 1.78 11.82
N GLU A 94 -43.72 1.10 10.73
CA GLU A 94 -44.20 -0.26 10.51
C GLU A 94 -43.61 -1.23 11.57
N PHE A 95 -42.35 -1.10 11.91
CA PHE A 95 -41.67 -1.96 12.90
C PHE A 95 -42.22 -1.74 14.31
N GLN A 96 -42.60 -0.51 14.66
CA GLN A 96 -43.25 -0.19 15.95
C GLN A 96 -44.63 -0.84 16.05
N LEU A 97 -45.42 -0.80 14.95
CA LEU A 97 -46.72 -1.47 14.92
C LEU A 97 -46.55 -3.02 15.03
N ASN A 98 -45.55 -3.59 14.44
CA ASN A 98 -45.22 -5.01 14.57
C ASN A 98 -44.83 -5.41 15.99
N VAL A 99 -44.09 -4.56 16.71
CA VAL A 99 -43.80 -4.75 18.15
C VAL A 99 -45.08 -4.70 18.96
N GLN A 100 -45.95 -3.71 18.76
CA GLN A 100 -47.22 -3.61 19.49
C GLN A 100 -48.12 -4.82 19.25
N ALA A 101 -48.22 -5.31 18.01
CA ALA A 101 -48.95 -6.54 17.69
C ALA A 101 -48.40 -7.77 18.41
N ALA A 102 -47.05 -7.95 18.43
CA ALA A 102 -46.40 -9.02 19.15
C ALA A 102 -46.60 -8.94 20.68
N GLU A 103 -46.56 -7.74 21.24
CA GLU A 103 -46.85 -7.50 22.67
C GLU A 103 -48.31 -7.88 23.03
N ALA A 104 -49.27 -7.52 22.19
CA ALA A 104 -50.66 -7.93 22.38
C ALA A 104 -50.83 -9.46 22.31
N ASN A 105 -50.19 -10.13 21.35
CA ASN A 105 -50.18 -11.59 21.24
C ASN A 105 -49.58 -12.28 22.48
N LEU A 106 -48.49 -11.75 23.01
CA LEU A 106 -47.87 -12.23 24.25
C LEU A 106 -48.82 -12.06 25.43
N ALA A 107 -49.54 -10.93 25.54
CA ALA A 107 -50.50 -10.72 26.61
C ALA A 107 -51.65 -11.75 26.55
N VAL A 108 -52.15 -12.07 25.37
CA VAL A 108 -53.19 -13.11 25.18
C VAL A 108 -52.66 -14.50 25.58
N ALA A 109 -51.41 -14.85 25.16
CA ALA A 109 -50.79 -16.12 25.51
C ALA A 109 -50.59 -16.27 27.04
N ASN A 110 -50.16 -15.20 27.69
CA ASN A 110 -49.99 -15.17 29.16
C ASN A 110 -51.37 -15.34 29.90
N ALA A 111 -52.42 -14.64 29.46
CA ALA A 111 -53.74 -14.81 30.05
C ALA A 111 -54.26 -16.27 29.93
N ARG A 112 -54.03 -16.89 28.76
CA ARG A 112 -54.39 -18.32 28.55
C ARG A 112 -53.57 -19.25 29.43
N MET A 113 -52.29 -19.02 29.56
CA MET A 113 -51.39 -19.82 30.44
C MET A 113 -51.86 -19.70 31.91
N GLU A 114 -52.19 -18.51 32.35
CA GLU A 114 -52.69 -18.33 33.75
C GLU A 114 -54.00 -19.07 33.99
N THR A 115 -54.95 -19.01 33.04
CA THR A 115 -56.21 -19.74 33.09
C THR A 115 -55.96 -21.27 33.20
N THR A 116 -55.09 -21.82 32.33
CA THR A 116 -54.79 -23.27 32.34
C THR A 116 -54.00 -23.67 33.58
N LYS A 117 -53.17 -22.80 34.12
CA LYS A 117 -52.44 -22.99 35.39
C LYS A 117 -53.42 -23.11 36.55
N LEU A 118 -54.37 -22.18 36.68
CA LEU A 118 -55.43 -22.22 37.73
C LEU A 118 -56.24 -23.52 37.63
N GLN A 119 -56.59 -23.94 36.41
CA GLN A 119 -57.32 -25.20 36.19
C GLN A 119 -56.47 -26.42 36.63
N TYR A 120 -55.18 -26.45 36.31
CA TYR A 120 -54.28 -27.53 36.75
C TYR A 120 -54.15 -27.53 38.27
N GLU A 121 -53.92 -26.40 38.91
CA GLU A 121 -53.80 -26.26 40.38
C GLU A 121 -55.09 -26.71 41.07
N SER A 122 -56.28 -26.32 40.59
CA SER A 122 -57.56 -26.81 41.09
C SER A 122 -57.71 -28.32 40.93
N ASN A 123 -57.38 -28.87 39.78
CA ASN A 123 -57.45 -30.32 39.55
C ASN A 123 -56.44 -31.06 40.44
N GLN A 124 -55.27 -30.50 40.73
CA GLN A 124 -54.28 -31.05 41.65
C GLN A 124 -54.87 -31.21 43.08
N GLU A 125 -55.61 -30.22 43.57
CA GLU A 125 -56.24 -30.28 44.90
C GLU A 125 -57.41 -31.30 44.93
N LEU A 126 -58.18 -31.39 43.83
CA LEU A 126 -59.27 -32.39 43.73
C LEU A 126 -58.73 -33.83 43.66
N TYR A 127 -57.61 -34.01 42.96
CA TYR A 127 -56.97 -35.31 42.90
C TYR A 127 -56.42 -35.79 44.24
N LYS A 128 -55.77 -34.87 45.04
CA LYS A 128 -55.32 -35.16 46.41
C LYS A 128 -56.49 -35.61 47.31
N LYS A 129 -57.73 -35.15 47.02
CA LYS A 129 -58.94 -35.56 47.74
C LYS A 129 -59.63 -36.82 47.12
N ASN A 130 -59.02 -37.46 46.12
CA ASN A 130 -59.53 -38.60 45.37
C ASN A 130 -60.89 -38.35 44.68
N ILE A 131 -61.16 -37.09 44.26
CA ILE A 131 -62.42 -36.69 43.59
C ILE A 131 -62.32 -36.89 42.08
N ILE A 132 -61.11 -36.75 41.49
CA ILE A 132 -60.90 -36.93 40.03
C ILE A 132 -59.87 -38.02 39.74
N SER A 133 -59.90 -38.54 38.50
CA SER A 133 -58.94 -39.55 38.03
C SER A 133 -57.59 -38.92 37.69
N GLU A 134 -56.53 -39.73 37.72
CA GLU A 134 -55.18 -39.36 37.30
C GLU A 134 -55.14 -38.87 35.84
N TYR A 135 -56.01 -39.42 34.99
CA TYR A 135 -56.18 -38.99 33.57
C TYR A 135 -56.54 -37.52 33.49
N VAL A 136 -57.53 -37.04 34.24
CA VAL A 136 -57.98 -35.64 34.25
C VAL A 136 -56.86 -34.72 34.73
N LEU A 137 -56.12 -35.11 35.76
CA LEU A 137 -54.96 -34.31 36.24
C LEU A 137 -53.89 -34.21 35.15
N LYS A 138 -53.51 -35.32 34.53
CA LYS A 138 -52.50 -35.33 33.46
C LYS A 138 -52.91 -34.54 32.23
N THR A 139 -54.18 -34.55 31.90
CA THR A 139 -54.74 -33.74 30.79
C THR A 139 -54.58 -32.27 31.09
N SER A 140 -54.97 -31.79 32.30
CA SER A 140 -54.80 -30.38 32.66
C SER A 140 -53.35 -29.94 32.76
N LEU A 141 -52.45 -30.82 33.20
CA LEU A 141 -51.01 -30.56 33.19
C LEU A 141 -50.49 -30.37 31.74
N ASN A 142 -50.93 -31.23 30.81
CA ASN A 142 -50.56 -31.11 29.40
C ASN A 142 -51.09 -29.84 28.77
N GLU A 143 -52.30 -29.43 29.11
CA GLU A 143 -52.89 -28.17 28.66
C GLU A 143 -52.13 -26.96 29.18
N PHE A 144 -51.74 -26.98 30.48
CA PHE A 144 -50.86 -25.93 31.03
C PHE A 144 -49.51 -25.90 30.38
N ASN A 145 -48.84 -27.04 30.13
CA ASN A 145 -47.56 -27.11 29.45
C ASN A 145 -47.68 -26.63 28.01
N SER A 146 -48.77 -26.93 27.30
CA SER A 146 -49.02 -26.41 25.94
C SER A 146 -49.20 -24.90 25.95
N ALA A 147 -49.98 -24.33 26.89
CA ALA A 147 -50.11 -22.88 27.02
C ALA A 147 -48.77 -22.21 27.36
N LYS A 148 -47.98 -22.80 28.24
CA LYS A 148 -46.63 -22.32 28.55
C LYS A 148 -45.70 -22.30 27.30
N ALA A 149 -45.75 -23.35 26.47
CA ALA A 149 -45.05 -23.37 25.20
C ALA A 149 -45.49 -22.25 24.24
N THR A 150 -46.81 -21.92 24.23
CA THR A 150 -47.36 -20.82 23.44
C THR A 150 -46.82 -19.46 23.90
N VAL A 151 -46.65 -19.26 25.21
CA VAL A 151 -46.02 -18.03 25.74
C VAL A 151 -44.58 -17.91 25.24
N LEU A 152 -43.77 -18.96 25.33
CA LEU A 152 -42.39 -18.94 24.81
C LEU A 152 -42.32 -18.62 23.34
N GLN A 153 -43.28 -19.13 22.55
CA GLN A 153 -43.39 -18.78 21.13
C GLN A 153 -43.70 -17.31 20.92
N ALA A 154 -44.64 -16.75 21.67
CA ALA A 154 -45.02 -15.32 21.61
C ALA A 154 -43.89 -14.41 22.05
N GLU A 155 -43.12 -14.78 23.09
CA GLU A 155 -41.93 -14.09 23.55
C GLU A 155 -40.85 -14.06 22.47
N ALA A 156 -40.59 -15.19 21.79
CA ALA A 156 -39.64 -15.27 20.71
C ALA A 156 -40.05 -14.32 19.54
N GLN A 157 -41.36 -14.30 19.21
CA GLN A 157 -41.87 -13.41 18.15
C GLN A 157 -41.74 -11.93 18.52
N LEU A 158 -41.98 -11.57 19.78
CA LEU A 158 -41.75 -10.21 20.29
C LEU A 158 -40.26 -9.81 20.20
N ASN A 159 -39.37 -10.71 20.57
CA ASN A 159 -37.94 -10.44 20.47
C ASN A 159 -37.49 -10.23 19.02
N ILE A 160 -38.02 -10.97 18.05
CA ILE A 160 -37.79 -10.75 16.62
C ILE A 160 -38.27 -9.37 16.20
N ALA A 161 -39.49 -8.99 16.58
CA ALA A 161 -40.05 -7.69 16.24
C ALA A 161 -39.22 -6.54 16.83
N ARG A 162 -38.78 -6.63 18.08
CA ARG A 162 -37.91 -5.65 18.74
C ARG A 162 -36.55 -5.55 18.09
N THR A 163 -35.97 -6.67 17.69
CA THR A 163 -34.70 -6.69 16.96
C THR A 163 -34.81 -5.97 15.63
N ASN A 164 -35.84 -6.23 14.85
CA ASN A 164 -36.09 -5.55 13.58
C ASN A 164 -36.31 -4.04 13.76
N LEU A 165 -37.01 -3.62 14.81
CA LEU A 165 -37.13 -2.21 15.17
C LEU A 165 -35.78 -1.59 15.52
N GLY A 166 -34.93 -2.30 16.24
CA GLY A 166 -33.54 -1.87 16.53
C GLY A 166 -32.72 -1.63 15.28
N TYR A 167 -32.93 -2.43 14.24
CA TYR A 167 -32.24 -2.29 12.95
C TYR A 167 -32.66 -1.05 12.14
N CYS A 168 -33.74 -0.38 12.50
CA CYS A 168 -34.11 0.92 11.90
C CYS A 168 -33.09 2.02 12.27
N THR A 169 -32.36 1.87 13.36
CA THR A 169 -31.31 2.79 13.77
C THR A 169 -29.95 2.23 13.37
N ILE A 170 -29.36 2.81 12.34
CA ILE A 170 -28.06 2.36 11.82
C ILE A 170 -26.96 3.14 12.53
N THR A 171 -26.08 2.40 13.22
CA THR A 171 -24.98 2.96 13.99
C THR A 171 -23.62 2.61 13.39
N ALA A 172 -22.60 3.42 13.71
CA ALA A 172 -21.22 3.17 13.30
C ALA A 172 -20.65 1.94 14.01
N PRO A 173 -20.15 0.91 13.28
CA PRO A 173 -19.55 -0.29 13.87
C PRO A 173 -18.15 -0.03 14.46
N LEU A 174 -17.45 1.01 13.96
CA LEU A 174 -16.15 1.44 14.44
C LEU A 174 -16.03 2.97 14.43
N THR A 175 -15.01 3.47 15.13
CA THR A 175 -14.64 4.90 15.08
C THR A 175 -13.78 5.13 13.83
N GLY A 176 -14.13 6.12 13.00
CA GLY A 176 -13.38 6.38 11.77
C GLY A 176 -13.98 7.52 10.97
N TYR A 177 -13.50 7.69 9.74
CA TYR A 177 -14.02 8.68 8.80
C TYR A 177 -15.06 8.03 7.88
N ILE A 178 -16.20 8.73 7.72
CA ILE A 178 -17.29 8.23 6.90
C ILE A 178 -17.19 8.74 5.47
N ASP A 179 -17.40 7.84 4.51
CA ASP A 179 -17.71 8.14 3.12
C ASP A 179 -19.15 7.70 2.84
N ALA A 180 -20.09 8.65 2.94
CA ALA A 180 -21.51 8.38 2.73
C ALA A 180 -21.80 8.34 1.23
N LYS A 181 -22.34 7.24 0.76
CA LYS A 181 -22.90 7.14 -0.58
C LYS A 181 -24.09 8.11 -0.69
N GLY A 182 -24.37 8.66 -1.85
CA GLY A 182 -25.32 9.74 -2.08
C GLY A 182 -26.79 9.49 -1.67
N PHE A 183 -27.02 8.77 -0.56
CA PHE A 183 -28.32 8.58 0.03
C PHE A 183 -28.73 9.81 0.84
N GLU A 184 -29.98 10.25 0.63
CA GLU A 184 -30.57 11.39 1.32
C GLU A 184 -31.88 10.98 2.02
N LYS A 185 -32.40 11.90 2.84
CA LYS A 185 -33.72 11.71 3.45
C LYS A 185 -34.80 11.54 2.38
N GLY A 186 -35.58 10.46 2.48
CA GLY A 186 -36.63 10.09 1.53
C GLY A 186 -36.19 8.97 0.56
N ASP A 187 -34.92 8.64 0.48
CA ASP A 187 -34.43 7.54 -0.34
C ASP A 187 -34.77 6.18 0.27
N MET A 188 -34.89 5.16 -0.58
CA MET A 188 -35.15 3.79 -0.15
C MET A 188 -33.82 3.10 0.16
N ALA A 189 -33.65 2.70 1.40
CA ALA A 189 -32.54 1.83 1.84
C ALA A 189 -32.91 0.37 1.63
N THR A 190 -32.01 -0.42 1.03
CA THR A 190 -32.21 -1.85 0.79
C THR A 190 -31.01 -2.64 1.31
N ARG A 191 -31.22 -3.87 1.78
CA ARG A 191 -30.18 -4.76 2.32
C ARG A 191 -29.08 -5.09 1.32
N THR A 192 -29.29 -4.91 0.04
CA THR A 192 -28.34 -5.21 -1.04
C THR A 192 -27.38 -4.06 -1.33
N GLN A 193 -27.66 -2.85 -0.82
CA GLN A 193 -26.85 -1.66 -1.08
C GLN A 193 -26.27 -1.10 0.21
N TYR A 194 -24.94 -0.88 0.25
CA TYR A 194 -24.33 -0.20 1.38
C TYR A 194 -24.63 1.30 1.35
N LEU A 195 -24.88 1.87 2.51
CA LEU A 195 -25.22 3.30 2.69
C LEU A 195 -23.95 4.16 2.80
N CYS A 196 -22.93 3.63 3.44
CA CYS A 196 -21.66 4.32 3.62
C CYS A 196 -20.51 3.33 3.83
N THR A 197 -19.29 3.82 3.67
CA THR A 197 -18.07 3.16 4.11
C THR A 197 -17.50 3.94 5.29
N ILE A 198 -17.05 3.24 6.33
CA ILE A 198 -16.33 3.85 7.45
C ILE A 198 -14.92 3.28 7.44
N SER A 199 -13.93 4.17 7.40
CA SER A 199 -12.51 3.84 7.37
C SER A 199 -11.81 4.33 8.63
N ASP A 200 -11.12 3.42 9.32
CA ASP A 200 -10.19 3.80 10.37
C ASP A 200 -8.86 4.21 9.72
N ASN A 201 -8.61 5.51 9.73
CA ASN A 201 -7.40 6.11 9.17
C ASN A 201 -6.39 6.51 10.27
N SER A 202 -6.48 5.97 11.47
CA SER A 202 -5.50 6.21 12.55
C SER A 202 -4.13 5.67 12.19
N THR A 203 -4.12 4.56 11.49
CA THR A 203 -2.98 4.00 10.77
C THR A 203 -3.37 3.73 9.33
N ILE A 204 -2.41 3.80 8.42
CA ILE A 204 -2.62 3.57 6.99
C ILE A 204 -1.73 2.44 6.52
N ASP A 205 -2.34 1.49 5.87
CA ASP A 205 -1.68 0.41 5.17
C ASP A 205 -1.27 0.90 3.77
N ALA A 206 0.02 0.87 3.45
CA ALA A 206 0.53 1.10 2.10
C ALA A 206 0.79 -0.27 1.45
N GLU A 207 -0.03 -0.59 0.46
CA GLU A 207 0.08 -1.83 -0.30
C GLU A 207 1.02 -1.64 -1.49
N PHE A 208 2.04 -2.47 -1.56
CA PHE A 208 3.03 -2.50 -2.64
C PHE A 208 3.32 -3.95 -3.04
N SER A 209 4.04 -4.13 -4.13
CA SER A 209 4.35 -5.48 -4.63
C SER A 209 5.84 -5.65 -4.86
N LEU A 210 6.36 -6.78 -4.42
CA LEU A 210 7.72 -7.24 -4.72
C LEU A 210 7.68 -8.26 -5.85
N THR A 211 8.66 -8.25 -6.73
CA THR A 211 8.87 -9.36 -7.66
C THR A 211 9.36 -10.60 -6.92
N GLU A 212 9.18 -11.77 -7.50
CA GLU A 212 9.67 -13.02 -6.90
C GLU A 212 11.19 -12.99 -6.61
N THR A 213 11.98 -12.43 -7.52
CA THR A 213 13.42 -12.25 -7.34
C THR A 213 13.74 -11.36 -6.14
N GLN A 214 13.10 -10.18 -6.04
CA GLN A 214 13.27 -9.26 -4.92
C GLN A 214 12.86 -9.90 -3.59
N LEU A 215 11.77 -10.67 -3.58
CA LEU A 215 11.34 -11.39 -2.38
C LEU A 215 12.40 -12.41 -1.94
N LEU A 216 12.95 -13.21 -2.88
CA LEU A 216 13.98 -14.22 -2.58
C LEU A 216 15.26 -13.57 -2.05
N GLU A 217 15.67 -12.44 -2.63
CA GLU A 217 16.80 -11.65 -2.15
C GLU A 217 16.54 -11.13 -0.73
N THR A 218 15.36 -10.54 -0.47
CA THR A 218 14.96 -10.07 0.86
C THR A 218 14.93 -11.20 1.88
N VAL A 219 14.35 -12.35 1.53
CA VAL A 219 14.32 -13.54 2.39
C VAL A 219 15.72 -14.01 2.74
N LYS A 220 16.65 -14.03 1.77
CA LYS A 220 18.02 -14.45 1.97
C LYS A 220 18.81 -13.45 2.81
N GLU A 221 18.68 -12.16 2.54
CA GLU A 221 19.39 -11.08 3.22
C GLU A 221 19.01 -10.99 4.70
N TYR A 222 17.72 -10.99 4.99
CA TYR A 222 17.21 -10.86 6.37
C TYR A 222 16.96 -12.18 7.08
N GLY A 223 17.28 -13.32 6.45
CA GLY A 223 17.10 -14.65 7.04
C GLY A 223 15.65 -14.99 7.38
N LEU A 224 14.71 -14.48 6.59
CA LEU A 224 13.27 -14.66 6.84
C LEU A 224 12.87 -16.12 6.66
N ARG A 225 11.91 -16.58 7.47
CA ARG A 225 11.37 -17.95 7.42
C ARG A 225 9.84 -17.91 7.45
N VAL A 226 9.22 -18.82 6.73
CA VAL A 226 7.78 -19.02 6.78
C VAL A 226 7.40 -19.64 8.12
N THR A 227 6.47 -19.01 8.84
CA THR A 227 5.91 -19.48 10.09
C THR A 227 4.38 -19.63 9.96
N ASN A 228 3.72 -20.20 10.97
CA ASN A 228 2.25 -20.29 11.00
C ASN A 228 1.54 -18.92 11.03
N LYS A 229 2.29 -17.83 11.26
CA LYS A 229 1.80 -16.45 11.30
C LYS A 229 2.30 -15.61 10.12
N GLY A 230 2.91 -16.23 9.09
CA GLY A 230 3.52 -15.57 7.94
C GLY A 230 5.05 -15.56 8.02
N LEU A 231 5.69 -14.68 7.25
CA LEU A 231 7.14 -14.52 7.26
C LEU A 231 7.60 -13.86 8.56
N ALA A 232 8.59 -14.46 9.20
CA ALA A 232 9.24 -13.95 10.38
C ALA A 232 10.76 -14.07 10.24
N GLY A 233 11.48 -13.21 10.94
CA GLY A 233 12.93 -13.23 10.95
C GLY A 233 13.53 -14.32 11.82
N PRO A 234 14.87 -14.31 11.98
CA PRO A 234 15.58 -15.21 12.85
C PRO A 234 15.00 -15.20 14.26
N GLN A 235 14.89 -16.38 14.88
CA GLN A 235 14.34 -16.57 16.24
C GLN A 235 12.87 -16.10 16.40
N GLY A 236 12.10 -15.98 15.30
CA GLY A 236 10.70 -15.57 15.34
C GLY A 236 10.46 -14.06 15.58
N LYS A 237 11.49 -13.23 15.38
CA LYS A 237 11.34 -11.76 15.43
C LYS A 237 10.33 -11.28 14.40
N PHE A 238 9.60 -10.23 14.75
CA PHE A 238 8.67 -9.59 13.83
C PHE A 238 9.41 -8.98 12.64
N ILE A 239 8.87 -9.12 11.42
CA ILE A 239 9.53 -8.66 10.20
C ILE A 239 9.79 -7.14 10.21
N GLY A 240 8.88 -6.35 10.78
CA GLY A 240 9.02 -4.91 10.93
C GLY A 240 10.19 -4.46 11.79
N ASP A 241 10.71 -5.34 12.67
CA ASP A 241 11.90 -5.04 13.50
C ASP A 241 13.21 -5.35 12.79
N ILE A 242 13.16 -6.00 11.62
CA ILE A 242 14.33 -6.52 10.91
C ILE A 242 14.54 -5.78 9.60
N VAL A 243 13.45 -5.56 8.86
CA VAL A 243 13.47 -4.81 7.60
C VAL A 243 13.59 -3.31 7.93
N PRO A 244 14.40 -2.53 7.20
CA PRO A 244 14.53 -1.09 7.43
C PRO A 244 13.18 -0.39 7.43
N HIS A 245 13.06 0.64 8.27
CA HIS A 245 11.89 1.51 8.26
C HIS A 245 11.74 2.16 6.90
N MET A 246 10.54 2.19 6.39
CA MET A 246 10.22 2.65 5.04
C MET A 246 9.74 4.09 5.07
N LYS A 247 10.08 4.84 4.01
CA LYS A 247 9.58 6.21 3.82
C LYS A 247 8.52 6.22 2.75
N LEU A 248 7.52 7.08 2.92
CA LEU A 248 6.48 7.27 1.93
C LEU A 248 6.68 8.62 1.25
N LYS A 249 6.88 8.60 -0.07
CA LYS A 249 6.93 9.79 -0.91
C LYS A 249 5.57 10.01 -1.54
N LEU A 250 4.98 11.17 -1.25
CA LEU A 250 3.67 11.55 -1.77
C LEU A 250 3.76 12.02 -3.23
N LYS A 251 2.59 12.13 -3.87
CA LYS A 251 2.51 12.48 -5.30
C LYS A 251 2.99 13.90 -5.60
N ASP A 252 2.99 14.81 -4.63
CA ASP A 252 3.55 16.17 -4.72
C ASP A 252 5.07 16.22 -4.62
N GLY A 253 5.72 15.06 -4.35
CA GLY A 253 7.16 14.92 -4.20
C GLY A 253 7.65 15.07 -2.76
N SER A 254 6.81 15.46 -1.82
CA SER A 254 7.14 15.54 -0.40
C SER A 254 7.27 14.15 0.23
N TYR A 255 8.04 14.06 1.32
CA TYR A 255 8.11 12.85 2.14
C TYR A 255 7.14 12.96 3.30
N TYR A 256 6.46 11.86 3.59
CA TYR A 256 5.65 11.75 4.80
C TYR A 256 6.54 11.72 6.04
N ASN A 257 6.10 12.39 7.10
CA ASN A 257 6.95 12.64 8.29
C ASN A 257 7.16 11.42 9.19
N HIS A 258 6.33 10.38 9.04
CA HIS A 258 6.41 9.17 9.85
C HIS A 258 6.89 8.01 8.99
N ASP A 259 7.81 7.22 9.54
CA ASP A 259 8.30 6.01 8.89
C ASP A 259 7.29 4.87 9.07
N GLY A 260 7.21 4.01 8.06
CA GLY A 260 6.39 2.81 8.07
C GLY A 260 7.19 1.55 8.35
N ILE A 261 6.49 0.52 8.79
CA ILE A 261 7.03 -0.82 9.03
C ILE A 261 6.30 -1.85 8.18
N VAL A 262 7.01 -2.85 7.69
CA VAL A 262 6.38 -3.98 6.99
C VAL A 262 5.63 -4.84 8.00
N THR A 263 4.33 -5.01 7.77
CA THR A 263 3.48 -5.82 8.65
C THR A 263 3.09 -7.14 8.01
N LYS A 264 2.95 -7.16 6.68
CA LYS A 264 2.46 -8.34 5.95
C LYS A 264 3.25 -8.53 4.66
N ILE A 265 3.60 -9.79 4.37
CA ILE A 265 4.08 -10.23 3.07
C ILE A 265 3.19 -11.38 2.62
N GLY A 266 2.62 -11.27 1.42
CA GLY A 266 1.72 -12.27 0.87
C GLY A 266 2.38 -13.63 0.75
N ALA A 267 1.61 -14.68 1.03
CA ALA A 267 2.07 -16.06 0.89
C ALA A 267 1.90 -16.62 -0.53
N ILE A 268 1.21 -15.90 -1.41
CA ILE A 268 0.84 -16.33 -2.76
C ILE A 268 1.40 -15.34 -3.77
N VAL A 269 2.12 -15.85 -4.77
CA VAL A 269 2.58 -15.07 -5.92
C VAL A 269 1.39 -14.88 -6.88
N ASN A 270 1.14 -13.66 -7.29
CA ASN A 270 0.20 -13.41 -8.38
C ASN A 270 0.78 -13.91 -9.69
N THR A 271 0.22 -14.97 -10.24
CA THR A 271 0.74 -15.64 -11.44
C THR A 271 0.64 -14.79 -12.72
N GLN A 272 -0.20 -13.77 -12.73
CA GLN A 272 -0.35 -12.87 -13.89
C GLN A 272 0.75 -11.80 -13.91
N THR A 273 1.19 -11.34 -12.75
CA THR A 273 2.17 -10.25 -12.61
C THR A 273 3.54 -10.73 -12.14
N GLY A 274 3.66 -11.96 -11.61
CA GLY A 274 4.89 -12.48 -11.01
C GLY A 274 5.30 -11.75 -9.73
N THR A 275 4.33 -11.15 -9.03
CA THR A 275 4.60 -10.33 -7.85
C THR A 275 3.89 -10.84 -6.60
N VAL A 276 4.45 -10.52 -5.44
CA VAL A 276 3.90 -10.82 -4.12
C VAL A 276 3.42 -9.51 -3.48
N PRO A 277 2.16 -9.42 -3.05
CA PRO A 277 1.65 -8.24 -2.37
C PRO A 277 2.27 -8.14 -0.98
N CYS A 278 2.68 -6.94 -0.61
CA CYS A 278 3.23 -6.59 0.69
C CYS A 278 2.50 -5.38 1.26
N THR A 279 2.43 -5.31 2.59
CA THR A 279 1.81 -4.19 3.29
C THR A 279 2.79 -3.57 4.27
N ALA A 280 2.94 -2.26 4.20
CA ALA A 280 3.64 -1.46 5.18
C ALA A 280 2.64 -0.56 5.91
N GLU A 281 2.67 -0.57 7.23
CA GLU A 281 1.81 0.24 8.09
C GLU A 281 2.50 1.54 8.46
N PHE A 282 1.78 2.65 8.32
CA PHE A 282 2.23 4.00 8.64
C PHE A 282 1.33 4.63 9.70
N PRO A 283 1.86 5.15 10.81
CA PRO A 283 1.07 5.95 11.75
C PRO A 283 0.52 7.19 11.05
N ASN A 284 -0.73 7.57 11.31
CA ASN A 284 -1.37 8.72 10.66
C ASN A 284 -2.04 9.65 11.68
N PRO A 285 -1.29 10.21 12.65
CA PRO A 285 -1.85 11.05 13.71
C PRO A 285 -2.49 12.33 13.18
N ASP A 286 -1.94 12.89 12.11
CA ASP A 286 -2.39 14.16 11.52
C ASP A 286 -3.53 13.97 10.49
N GLY A 287 -3.91 12.72 10.16
CA GLY A 287 -4.94 12.41 9.19
C GLY A 287 -4.65 12.88 7.76
N VAL A 288 -3.37 13.10 7.42
CA VAL A 288 -2.93 13.55 6.09
C VAL A 288 -3.12 12.45 5.06
N LEU A 289 -2.77 11.21 5.42
CA LEU A 289 -2.96 10.06 4.55
C LEU A 289 -4.43 9.63 4.56
N ARG A 290 -4.94 9.30 3.38
CA ARG A 290 -6.29 8.80 3.18
C ARG A 290 -6.27 7.51 2.38
N SER A 291 -7.29 6.71 2.54
CA SER A 291 -7.50 5.55 1.69
C SER A 291 -7.64 5.94 0.22
N GLY A 292 -7.04 5.15 -0.69
CA GLY A 292 -7.06 5.37 -2.13
C GLY A 292 -6.00 6.33 -2.67
N MET A 293 -5.10 6.88 -1.84
CA MET A 293 -3.98 7.69 -2.35
C MET A 293 -2.93 6.81 -3.00
N VAL A 294 -2.31 7.33 -4.08
CA VAL A 294 -1.14 6.72 -4.71
C VAL A 294 0.11 7.42 -4.19
N ALA A 295 1.07 6.64 -3.74
CA ALA A 295 2.35 7.12 -3.22
C ALA A 295 3.49 6.24 -3.71
N THR A 296 4.73 6.62 -3.41
CA THR A 296 5.91 5.79 -3.68
C THR A 296 6.53 5.39 -2.35
N LEU A 297 6.56 4.10 -2.08
CA LEU A 297 7.26 3.54 -0.93
C LEU A 297 8.76 3.48 -1.22
N ILE A 298 9.58 3.93 -0.29
CA ILE A 298 11.04 3.94 -0.40
C ILE A 298 11.61 3.10 0.72
N ILE A 299 12.37 2.09 0.33
CA ILE A 299 13.11 1.21 1.25
C ILE A 299 14.59 1.58 1.16
N PRO A 300 15.20 2.12 2.23
CA PRO A 300 16.62 2.41 2.24
C PRO A 300 17.43 1.13 2.51
N TYR A 301 18.35 0.81 1.63
CA TYR A 301 19.32 -0.28 1.78
C TYR A 301 20.70 0.30 2.06
N ASN A 302 21.34 -0.11 3.13
CA ASN A 302 22.73 0.22 3.42
C ASN A 302 23.61 -0.81 2.71
N ILE A 303 24.43 -0.34 1.78
CA ILE A 303 25.38 -1.20 1.06
C ILE A 303 26.78 -0.74 1.41
N ASP A 304 27.55 -1.64 2.03
CA ASP A 304 28.96 -1.38 2.38
C ASP A 304 29.89 -1.74 1.23
N ASN A 305 31.06 -1.11 1.22
CA ASN A 305 32.12 -1.35 0.25
C ASN A 305 31.73 -1.11 -1.22
N MET A 306 30.81 -0.19 -1.50
CA MET A 306 30.41 0.18 -2.85
C MET A 306 31.39 1.17 -3.48
N LEU A 307 31.72 0.95 -4.76
CA LEU A 307 32.53 1.89 -5.54
C LEU A 307 31.62 2.90 -6.24
N CYS A 308 31.91 4.21 -6.05
CA CYS A 308 31.12 5.29 -6.62
C CYS A 308 31.91 6.08 -7.64
N VAL A 309 31.39 6.16 -8.86
CA VAL A 309 31.99 6.87 -9.99
C VAL A 309 31.03 7.95 -10.48
N PRO A 310 31.48 9.20 -10.65
CA PRO A 310 30.62 10.25 -11.19
C PRO A 310 30.03 9.89 -12.56
N GLN A 311 28.76 10.27 -12.81
CA GLN A 311 28.11 10.01 -14.10
C GLN A 311 28.81 10.64 -15.29
N THR A 312 29.61 11.69 -15.05
CA THR A 312 30.46 12.35 -16.07
C THR A 312 31.56 11.46 -16.62
N ALA A 313 31.98 10.44 -15.83
CA ALA A 313 32.99 9.46 -16.22
C ALA A 313 32.46 8.33 -17.11
N ALA A 314 31.13 8.22 -17.25
CA ALA A 314 30.51 7.12 -17.98
C ALA A 314 30.42 7.42 -19.48
N VAL A 315 30.79 6.44 -20.28
CA VAL A 315 30.52 6.40 -21.73
C VAL A 315 29.49 5.31 -21.99
N ARG A 316 28.38 5.65 -22.61
CA ARG A 316 27.36 4.67 -23.00
C ARG A 316 27.69 4.10 -24.36
N LEU A 317 27.86 2.79 -24.42
CA LEU A 317 28.01 2.00 -25.63
C LEU A 317 26.77 1.11 -25.78
N GLN A 318 25.81 1.54 -26.57
CA GLN A 318 24.50 0.87 -26.66
C GLN A 318 23.87 0.73 -25.27
N ASP A 319 23.68 -0.51 -24.78
CA ASP A 319 23.08 -0.79 -23.48
C ASP A 319 24.11 -0.99 -22.36
N GLN A 320 25.42 -0.78 -22.64
CA GLN A 320 26.51 -0.99 -21.69
C GLN A 320 27.12 0.33 -21.21
N LEU A 321 27.54 0.35 -19.96
CA LEU A 321 28.32 1.45 -19.41
C LEU A 321 29.81 1.08 -19.44
N MET A 322 30.62 1.99 -19.99
CA MET A 322 32.05 1.88 -20.02
C MET A 322 32.71 3.01 -19.27
N PHE A 323 33.75 2.71 -18.52
CA PHE A 323 34.60 3.68 -17.82
C PHE A 323 36.04 3.53 -18.24
N TYR A 324 36.79 4.63 -18.32
CA TYR A 324 38.22 4.58 -18.64
C TYR A 324 39.05 4.48 -17.37
N ARG A 325 39.71 3.31 -17.19
CA ARG A 325 40.66 3.05 -16.13
C ARG A 325 42.07 3.46 -16.59
N VAL A 326 42.80 4.16 -15.71
CA VAL A 326 44.20 4.55 -15.94
C VAL A 326 45.10 3.38 -15.56
N LYS A 327 46.00 2.97 -16.47
CA LYS A 327 47.04 1.95 -16.24
C LYS A 327 48.28 2.56 -15.56
N ALA A 328 49.15 1.71 -15.06
CA ALA A 328 50.43 2.11 -14.45
C ALA A 328 51.35 2.89 -15.38
N ASP A 329 51.22 2.69 -16.71
CA ASP A 329 51.98 3.39 -17.75
C ASP A 329 51.39 4.78 -18.12
N GLY A 330 50.30 5.17 -17.46
CA GLY A 330 49.59 6.43 -17.70
C GLY A 330 48.67 6.40 -18.92
N THR A 331 48.43 5.27 -19.56
CA THR A 331 47.47 5.08 -20.64
C THR A 331 46.12 4.66 -20.12
N VAL A 332 45.05 4.91 -20.88
CA VAL A 332 43.67 4.50 -20.48
C VAL A 332 43.22 3.25 -21.21
N GLU A 333 42.41 2.49 -20.49
CA GLU A 333 41.70 1.30 -20.97
C GLU A 333 40.22 1.40 -20.65
N GLY A 334 39.33 1.24 -21.67
CA GLY A 334 37.91 1.17 -21.49
C GLY A 334 37.45 -0.13 -20.86
N VAL A 335 36.86 -0.08 -19.70
CA VAL A 335 36.32 -1.23 -18.96
C VAL A 335 34.81 -1.15 -18.99
N ILE A 336 34.17 -2.22 -19.48
CA ILE A 336 32.72 -2.38 -19.44
C ILE A 336 32.31 -2.76 -18.02
N CYS A 337 31.37 -2.01 -17.45
CA CYS A 337 30.94 -2.20 -16.07
C CYS A 337 29.44 -2.39 -15.99
N GLU A 338 29.03 -3.22 -15.05
CA GLU A 338 27.65 -3.24 -14.57
C GLU A 338 27.53 -2.23 -13.43
N ALA A 339 26.60 -1.28 -13.56
CA ALA A 339 26.45 -0.20 -12.59
C ALA A 339 25.01 0.28 -12.47
N LEU A 340 24.62 0.68 -11.27
CA LEU A 340 23.34 1.29 -10.96
C LEU A 340 23.49 2.80 -10.80
N PRO A 341 22.52 3.61 -11.27
CA PRO A 341 22.53 5.05 -11.01
C PRO A 341 22.29 5.32 -9.51
N SER A 342 22.98 6.32 -8.97
CA SER A 342 22.74 6.79 -7.61
C SER A 342 21.36 7.44 -7.47
N ASN A 343 20.84 7.51 -6.26
CA ASN A 343 19.53 8.10 -5.94
C ASN A 343 19.41 9.58 -6.35
N ASP A 344 20.52 10.32 -6.31
CA ASP A 344 20.59 11.74 -6.67
C ASP A 344 20.98 11.99 -8.15
N GLY A 345 21.23 10.90 -8.90
CA GLY A 345 21.60 10.96 -10.31
C GLY A 345 22.98 11.56 -10.58
N LYS A 346 23.87 11.67 -9.59
CA LYS A 346 25.23 12.24 -9.77
C LYS A 346 26.27 11.19 -10.04
N ASP A 347 26.14 10.02 -9.41
CA ASP A 347 27.11 8.93 -9.46
C ASP A 347 26.52 7.65 -10.05
N TYR A 348 27.40 6.72 -10.41
CA TYR A 348 27.10 5.32 -10.65
C TYR A 348 27.71 4.46 -9.53
N TYR A 349 26.94 3.51 -9.04
CA TYR A 349 27.37 2.46 -8.12
C TYR A 349 27.84 1.26 -8.93
N ILE A 350 29.11 0.91 -8.84
CA ILE A 350 29.73 -0.15 -9.64
C ILE A 350 29.46 -1.51 -8.98
N ILE A 351 28.78 -2.40 -9.70
CA ILE A 351 28.54 -3.77 -9.27
C ILE A 351 29.67 -4.67 -9.73
N GLN A 352 30.07 -4.54 -11.00
CA GLN A 352 31.16 -5.34 -11.61
C GLN A 352 31.95 -4.51 -12.60
N GLY A 353 33.25 -4.87 -12.77
CA GLY A 353 34.12 -4.33 -13.79
C GLY A 353 35.30 -3.51 -13.28
N LEU A 354 35.14 -2.76 -12.20
CA LEU A 354 36.20 -1.97 -11.56
C LEU A 354 36.48 -2.48 -10.13
N ASN A 355 37.71 -2.26 -9.65
CA ASN A 355 38.16 -2.68 -8.33
C ASN A 355 38.55 -1.51 -7.46
N ALA A 356 38.54 -1.72 -6.13
CA ALA A 356 39.05 -0.76 -5.19
C ALA A 356 40.55 -0.47 -5.50
N GLY A 357 40.88 0.84 -5.56
CA GLY A 357 42.20 1.31 -5.92
C GLY A 357 42.42 1.60 -7.41
N ASP A 358 41.47 1.20 -8.29
CA ASP A 358 41.52 1.61 -9.70
C ASP A 358 41.35 3.15 -9.80
N GLU A 359 42.16 3.74 -10.67
CA GLU A 359 42.09 5.16 -11.02
C GLU A 359 41.26 5.31 -12.30
N VAL A 360 40.17 6.09 -12.26
CA VAL A 360 39.28 6.32 -13.40
C VAL A 360 39.25 7.77 -13.81
N VAL A 361 39.11 8.01 -15.12
CA VAL A 361 38.94 9.37 -15.67
C VAL A 361 37.53 9.85 -15.40
N THR A 362 37.39 11.01 -14.76
CA THR A 362 36.08 11.56 -14.36
C THR A 362 35.55 12.64 -15.28
N ASN A 363 36.42 13.27 -16.07
CA ASN A 363 36.03 14.34 -16.99
C ASN A 363 36.75 14.22 -18.34
N GLY A 364 36.09 14.66 -19.40
CA GLY A 364 36.64 14.62 -20.75
C GLY A 364 36.59 13.28 -21.48
N VAL A 365 35.88 12.28 -20.92
CA VAL A 365 35.85 10.87 -21.37
C VAL A 365 35.37 10.67 -22.82
N ARG A 366 34.53 11.58 -23.35
CA ARG A 366 33.97 11.49 -24.72
C ARG A 366 35.01 11.62 -25.83
N LYS A 367 36.19 12.16 -25.51
CA LYS A 367 37.29 12.37 -26.47
C LYS A 367 38.39 11.29 -26.30
N LEU A 368 38.24 10.38 -25.35
CA LEU A 368 39.20 9.34 -25.07
C LEU A 368 38.98 8.11 -25.96
N SER A 369 40.08 7.46 -26.27
CA SER A 369 40.17 6.13 -26.91
C SER A 369 41.15 5.28 -26.13
N ASN A 370 41.06 3.96 -26.25
CA ASN A 370 42.01 3.04 -25.62
C ASN A 370 43.45 3.38 -26.03
N GLY A 371 44.35 3.38 -25.06
CA GLY A 371 45.75 3.66 -25.28
C GLY A 371 46.19 5.14 -25.27
N VAL A 372 45.25 6.06 -25.13
CA VAL A 372 45.56 7.49 -24.96
C VAL A 372 46.24 7.74 -23.62
N LYS A 373 47.31 8.52 -23.63
CA LYS A 373 48.05 8.89 -22.44
C LYS A 373 47.37 10.09 -21.75
N VAL A 374 47.06 9.97 -20.45
CA VAL A 374 46.35 10.99 -19.66
C VAL A 374 47.24 11.63 -18.58
N ARG A 375 48.48 11.07 -18.42
CA ARG A 375 49.54 11.58 -17.55
C ARG A 375 50.82 11.77 -18.32
#